data_0f61ba8c4850ee7492d9b3947727d57b
#
_entry.id   0f61ba8c4850ee7492d9b3947727d57b
#
_cell.length_a   1.000
_cell.length_b   1.000
_cell.length_c   1.000
_cell.angle_alpha   90.00
_cell.angle_beta   90.00
_cell.angle_gamma   90.00
#
_symmetry.space_group_name_H-M   'P 1'
#
loop_
_entity.id
_entity.type
_entity.pdbx_description
1 polymer ?
#
loop_
_entity_poly.entity_id
_entity_poly.type
_entity_poly.pdbx_seq_one_letter_code
_entity_poly.pdbx_strand_id
1 'polypeptide(L)'
;MKTATPFRLTLLIPGGLALLAGLDSALLLLGLPAPLTTNRLADIHGPLMVFAFLGTLIALERAVAHGAWWAYLAPAALGAGRLVALSPLPLLVAQGLIVGGFGLQVAIYRSVWRRHQQIYLAIQTLGAASALGGALLWLADVPVPRLVPWMAAYLILTIAGERVELSRLARTSQRPEQHAFWIALVIFAAPALALISAQWGQIVLGLGLLGL
;
A
#
# COMPACT_ATOMS: atom_id res chain seq x y z
N MET A 1 19.10 -18.32 -1.04
CA MET A 1 18.71 -18.92 0.25
C MET A 1 17.20 -18.82 0.38
N LYS A 2 16.47 -19.94 0.44
CA LYS A 2 15.03 -19.90 0.76
C LYS A 2 14.93 -19.58 2.25
N THR A 3 14.38 -18.43 2.60
CA THR A 3 14.09 -18.07 4.00
C THR A 3 13.15 -19.11 4.59
N ALA A 4 13.47 -19.58 5.81
CA ALA A 4 12.69 -20.62 6.48
C ALA A 4 11.25 -20.15 6.74
N THR A 5 10.29 -21.04 6.60
CA THR A 5 8.86 -20.78 6.87
C THR A 5 8.61 -20.04 8.19
N PRO A 6 9.26 -20.40 9.33
CA PRO A 6 9.06 -19.69 10.60
C PRO A 6 9.45 -18.20 10.51
N PHE A 7 10.53 -17.85 9.81
CA PHE A 7 10.91 -16.43 9.62
C PHE A 7 9.84 -15.63 8.88
N ARG A 8 9.19 -16.22 7.88
CA ARG A 8 8.10 -15.56 7.15
C ARG A 8 6.87 -15.34 8.04
N LEU A 9 6.56 -16.32 8.90
CA LEU A 9 5.44 -16.23 9.84
C LEU A 9 5.69 -15.15 10.90
N THR A 10 6.93 -14.97 11.39
CA THR A 10 7.22 -13.88 12.35
C THR A 10 6.97 -12.49 11.76
N LEU A 11 7.14 -12.29 10.46
CA LEU A 11 6.83 -11.03 9.79
C LEU A 11 5.32 -10.77 9.65
N LEU A 12 4.46 -11.78 9.81
CA LEU A 12 3.00 -11.63 9.85
C LEU A 12 2.47 -11.19 11.21
N ILE A 13 3.20 -11.48 12.30
CA ILE A 13 2.77 -11.10 13.66
C ILE A 13 2.51 -9.59 13.76
N PRO A 14 3.46 -8.72 13.35
CA PRO A 14 3.18 -7.30 13.26
C PRO A 14 1.93 -7.02 12.40
N GLY A 15 1.64 -7.78 11.31
CA GLY A 15 0.43 -7.70 10.48
C GLY A 15 -0.84 -7.85 11.30
N GLY A 16 -0.92 -8.93 12.05
CA GLY A 16 -2.06 -9.23 12.91
C GLY A 16 -2.28 -8.18 14.00
N LEU A 17 -1.21 -7.74 14.67
CA LEU A 17 -1.30 -6.68 15.68
C LEU A 17 -1.84 -5.36 15.12
N ALA A 18 -1.54 -5.04 13.86
CA ALA A 18 -2.12 -3.84 13.25
C ALA A 18 -3.58 -3.99 12.89
N LEU A 19 -3.97 -5.15 12.42
CA LEU A 19 -5.38 -5.39 12.17
C LEU A 19 -6.16 -5.15 13.47
N LEU A 20 -5.71 -5.74 14.59
CA LEU A 20 -6.36 -5.54 15.88
C LEU A 20 -6.37 -4.07 16.32
N ALA A 21 -5.24 -3.38 16.22
CA ALA A 21 -5.17 -1.95 16.56
C ALA A 21 -6.00 -1.08 15.59
N GLY A 22 -6.09 -1.47 14.31
CA GLY A 22 -6.96 -0.82 13.34
C GLY A 22 -8.44 -1.00 13.66
N LEU A 23 -8.85 -2.20 14.05
CA LEU A 23 -10.23 -2.46 14.53
C LEU A 23 -10.54 -1.67 15.78
N ASP A 24 -9.61 -1.62 16.73
CA ASP A 24 -9.72 -0.83 17.96
C ASP A 24 -9.90 0.66 17.65
N SER A 25 -9.08 1.21 16.74
CA SER A 25 -9.24 2.60 16.29
C SER A 25 -10.55 2.86 15.54
N ALA A 26 -11.12 1.87 14.84
CA ALA A 26 -12.44 2.00 14.24
C ALA A 26 -13.54 2.09 15.31
N LEU A 27 -13.44 1.33 16.40
CA LEU A 27 -14.36 1.45 17.53
C LEU A 27 -14.32 2.86 18.13
N LEU A 28 -13.11 3.43 18.33
CA LEU A 28 -12.95 4.80 18.84
C LEU A 28 -13.58 5.83 17.90
N LEU A 29 -13.41 5.70 16.57
CA LEU A 29 -14.05 6.58 15.58
C LEU A 29 -15.58 6.51 15.61
N LEU A 30 -16.13 5.36 15.97
CA LEU A 30 -17.58 5.15 16.14
C LEU A 30 -18.10 5.58 17.53
N GLY A 31 -17.22 6.08 18.41
CA GLY A 31 -17.58 6.43 19.79
C GLY A 31 -17.90 5.22 20.68
N LEU A 32 -17.46 4.02 20.28
CA LEU A 32 -17.66 2.77 21.02
C LEU A 32 -16.51 2.51 22.00
N PRO A 33 -16.73 1.76 23.08
CA PRO A 33 -15.65 1.33 23.97
C PRO A 33 -14.60 0.52 23.22
N ALA A 34 -13.35 0.87 23.42
CA ALA A 34 -12.20 0.21 22.80
C ALA A 34 -11.14 -0.14 23.86
N PRO A 35 -10.42 -1.27 23.73
CA PRO A 35 -9.35 -1.68 24.64
C PRO A 35 -8.22 -0.64 24.78
N LEU A 36 -7.88 0.02 23.67
CA LEU A 36 -6.86 1.07 23.62
C LEU A 36 -7.53 2.43 23.42
N THR A 37 -7.46 3.31 24.40
CA THR A 37 -8.15 4.61 24.41
C THR A 37 -7.23 5.79 24.10
N THR A 38 -6.34 5.65 23.10
CA THR A 38 -5.47 6.76 22.71
C THR A 38 -6.06 7.53 21.53
N ASN A 39 -6.22 8.85 21.66
CA ASN A 39 -6.73 9.71 20.56
C ASN A 39 -5.91 9.56 19.28
N ARG A 40 -4.60 9.31 19.41
CA ARG A 40 -3.69 9.08 18.26
C ARG A 40 -4.14 7.95 17.34
N LEU A 41 -4.73 6.87 17.89
CA LEU A 41 -5.16 5.72 17.07
C LEU A 41 -6.29 6.09 16.12
N ALA A 42 -7.26 6.87 16.57
CA ALA A 42 -8.37 7.33 15.74
C ALA A 42 -7.85 8.18 14.57
N ASP A 43 -6.90 9.09 14.84
CA ASP A 43 -6.35 10.01 13.83
C ASP A 43 -5.55 9.30 12.74
N ILE A 44 -4.89 8.18 13.07
CA ILE A 44 -4.03 7.45 12.14
C ILE A 44 -4.65 6.14 11.62
N HIS A 45 -5.96 5.91 11.85
CA HIS A 45 -6.65 4.67 11.45
C HIS A 45 -6.39 4.30 9.99
N GLY A 46 -6.61 5.22 9.04
CA GLY A 46 -6.39 4.97 7.62
C GLY A 46 -4.97 4.50 7.28
N PRO A 47 -3.93 5.26 7.64
CA PRO A 47 -2.54 4.83 7.48
C PRO A 47 -2.20 3.51 8.17
N LEU A 48 -2.75 3.23 9.37
CA LEU A 48 -2.56 1.95 10.05
C LEU A 48 -3.10 0.77 9.23
N MET A 49 -4.32 0.92 8.71
CA MET A 49 -4.98 -0.16 7.96
C MET A 49 -4.37 -0.35 6.58
N VAL A 50 -4.13 0.73 5.84
CA VAL A 50 -3.71 0.62 4.44
C VAL A 50 -2.20 0.54 4.32
N PHE A 51 -1.46 1.52 4.87
CA PHE A 51 0.00 1.54 4.70
C PHE A 51 0.69 0.52 5.58
N ALA A 52 0.26 0.39 6.84
CA ALA A 52 0.94 -0.49 7.77
C ALA A 52 0.47 -1.94 7.66
N PHE A 53 -0.82 -2.25 7.74
CA PHE A 53 -1.32 -3.62 7.69
C PHE A 53 -1.26 -4.19 6.26
N LEU A 54 -2.05 -3.65 5.33
CA LEU A 54 -2.09 -4.18 3.96
C LEU A 54 -0.75 -4.01 3.24
N GLY A 55 -0.08 -2.87 3.44
CA GLY A 55 1.26 -2.64 2.89
C GLY A 55 2.28 -3.71 3.31
N THR A 56 2.27 -4.13 4.59
CA THR A 56 3.16 -5.20 5.06
C THR A 56 2.84 -6.54 4.38
N LEU A 57 1.57 -6.89 4.24
CA LEU A 57 1.15 -8.15 3.61
C LEU A 57 1.57 -8.19 2.13
N ILE A 58 1.25 -7.13 1.38
CA ILE A 58 1.58 -7.01 -0.04
C ILE A 58 3.11 -7.02 -0.23
N ALA A 59 3.85 -6.26 0.59
CA ALA A 59 5.31 -6.23 0.52
C ALA A 59 5.93 -7.58 0.88
N LEU A 60 5.38 -8.33 1.84
CA LEU A 60 5.86 -9.67 2.20
C LEU A 60 5.62 -10.66 1.06
N GLU A 61 4.45 -10.64 0.45
CA GLU A 61 4.13 -11.47 -0.70
C GLU A 61 5.13 -11.22 -1.85
N ARG A 62 5.38 -9.95 -2.19
CA ARG A 62 6.34 -9.57 -3.22
C ARG A 62 7.78 -9.92 -2.85
N ALA A 63 8.17 -9.79 -1.58
CA ALA A 63 9.50 -10.21 -1.10
C ALA A 63 9.70 -11.72 -1.23
N VAL A 64 8.67 -12.52 -0.91
CA VAL A 64 8.69 -13.98 -1.09
C VAL A 64 8.82 -14.35 -2.55
N ALA A 65 8.05 -13.72 -3.43
CA ALA A 65 8.11 -13.95 -4.88
C ALA A 65 9.46 -13.53 -5.47
N HIS A 66 10.05 -12.42 -5.00
CA HIS A 66 11.35 -11.92 -5.45
C HIS A 66 12.52 -12.85 -5.03
N GLY A 67 12.46 -13.43 -3.83
CA GLY A 67 13.40 -14.41 -3.30
C GLY A 67 14.73 -13.87 -2.78
N ALA A 68 15.06 -12.56 -2.95
CA ALA A 68 16.28 -11.96 -2.43
C ALA A 68 16.09 -11.53 -0.97
N TRP A 69 17.17 -11.63 -0.16
CA TRP A 69 17.12 -11.29 1.27
C TRP A 69 16.75 -9.81 1.53
N TRP A 70 17.26 -8.89 0.70
CA TRP A 70 17.01 -7.46 0.85
C TRP A 70 15.53 -7.08 0.64
N ALA A 71 14.79 -7.87 -0.15
CA ALA A 71 13.37 -7.63 -0.39
C ALA A 71 12.54 -7.72 0.89
N TYR A 72 12.96 -8.53 1.87
CA TYR A 72 12.31 -8.64 3.17
C TYR A 72 12.46 -7.39 4.05
N LEU A 73 13.36 -6.46 3.70
CA LEU A 73 13.46 -5.18 4.38
C LEU A 73 12.20 -4.31 4.18
N ALA A 74 11.49 -4.48 3.05
CA ALA A 74 10.24 -3.74 2.81
C ALA A 74 9.14 -4.09 3.84
N PRO A 75 8.70 -5.35 3.99
CA PRO A 75 7.70 -5.69 5.00
C PRO A 75 8.22 -5.50 6.42
N ALA A 76 9.52 -5.65 6.67
CA ALA A 76 10.11 -5.40 7.98
C ALA A 76 10.01 -3.90 8.36
N ALA A 77 10.33 -2.98 7.45
CA ALA A 77 10.23 -1.54 7.68
C ALA A 77 8.76 -1.10 7.88
N LEU A 78 7.82 -1.60 7.04
CA LEU A 78 6.39 -1.31 7.19
C LEU A 78 5.85 -1.85 8.52
N GLY A 79 6.24 -3.07 8.90
CA GLY A 79 5.89 -3.67 10.18
C GLY A 79 6.48 -2.94 11.39
N ALA A 80 7.75 -2.54 11.34
CA ALA A 80 8.39 -1.74 12.38
C ALA A 80 7.76 -0.35 12.50
N GLY A 81 7.48 0.32 11.38
CA GLY A 81 6.81 1.61 11.35
C GLY A 81 5.49 1.61 12.10
N ARG A 82 4.73 0.52 11.97
CA ARG A 82 3.52 0.34 12.74
C ARG A 82 3.74 0.17 14.23
N LEU A 83 4.67 -0.69 14.63
CA LEU A 83 4.97 -0.88 16.06
C LEU A 83 5.38 0.44 16.70
N VAL A 84 6.15 1.26 15.97
CA VAL A 84 6.47 2.63 16.39
C VAL A 84 5.24 3.52 16.44
N ALA A 85 4.32 3.43 15.47
CA ALA A 85 3.08 4.21 15.47
C ALA A 85 2.16 3.90 16.66
N LEU A 86 2.19 2.65 17.15
CA LEU A 86 1.45 2.20 18.32
C LEU A 86 2.17 2.47 19.65
N SER A 87 3.44 2.85 19.61
CA SER A 87 4.27 3.13 20.78
C SER A 87 4.23 4.63 21.13
N PRO A 88 4.75 5.04 22.31
CA PRO A 88 4.87 6.46 22.67
C PRO A 88 5.95 7.21 21.87
N LEU A 89 6.66 6.56 20.96
CA LEU A 89 7.69 7.19 20.12
C LEU A 89 7.10 8.25 19.17
N PRO A 90 7.93 9.21 18.69
CA PRO A 90 7.48 10.22 17.74
C PRO A 90 6.89 9.58 16.46
N LEU A 91 5.74 10.09 16.00
CA LEU A 91 5.07 9.59 14.80
C LEU A 91 5.95 9.71 13.54
N LEU A 92 6.81 10.74 13.51
CA LEU A 92 7.78 10.97 12.44
C LEU A 92 8.66 9.75 12.16
N VAL A 93 9.06 9.00 13.19
CA VAL A 93 9.87 7.78 13.04
C VAL A 93 9.05 6.69 12.35
N ALA A 94 7.79 6.53 12.73
CA ALA A 94 6.87 5.58 12.09
C ALA A 94 6.65 5.93 10.61
N GLN A 95 6.38 7.21 10.32
CA GLN A 95 6.20 7.73 8.97
C GLN A 95 7.45 7.50 8.11
N GLY A 96 8.65 7.79 8.63
CA GLY A 96 9.92 7.55 7.94
C GLY A 96 10.16 6.08 7.60
N LEU A 97 9.85 5.17 8.54
CA LEU A 97 9.92 3.72 8.29
C LEU A 97 8.94 3.26 7.21
N ILE A 98 7.72 3.79 7.20
CA ILE A 98 6.70 3.47 6.20
C ILE A 98 7.12 3.99 4.82
N VAL A 99 7.64 5.21 4.72
CA VAL A 99 8.22 5.75 3.47
C VAL A 99 9.35 4.86 2.97
N GLY A 100 10.29 4.48 3.85
CA GLY A 100 11.39 3.57 3.50
C GLY A 100 10.89 2.21 3.01
N GLY A 101 9.87 1.65 3.67
CA GLY A 101 9.25 0.38 3.29
C GLY A 101 8.63 0.42 1.90
N PHE A 102 7.87 1.48 1.55
CA PHE A 102 7.31 1.65 0.21
C PHE A 102 8.37 1.96 -0.83
N GLY A 103 9.41 2.72 -0.50
CA GLY A 103 10.57 2.91 -1.37
C GLY A 103 11.23 1.57 -1.75
N LEU A 104 11.41 0.68 -0.77
CA LEU A 104 11.90 -0.68 -1.01
C LEU A 104 10.92 -1.51 -1.83
N GLN A 105 9.61 -1.38 -1.63
CA GLN A 105 8.60 -2.07 -2.44
C GLN A 105 8.67 -1.63 -3.91
N VAL A 106 8.82 -0.34 -4.19
CA VAL A 106 9.06 0.18 -5.55
C VAL A 106 10.37 -0.40 -6.13
N ALA A 107 11.43 -0.49 -5.31
CA ALA A 107 12.69 -1.09 -5.74
C ALA A 107 12.55 -2.58 -6.09
N ILE A 108 11.73 -3.36 -5.36
CA ILE A 108 11.38 -4.75 -5.68
C ILE A 108 10.75 -4.81 -7.08
N TYR A 109 9.68 -4.03 -7.33
CA TYR A 109 9.02 -4.01 -8.64
C TYR A 109 9.97 -3.59 -9.76
N ARG A 110 10.79 -2.56 -9.54
CA ARG A 110 11.82 -2.13 -10.51
C ARG A 110 12.81 -3.25 -10.83
N SER A 111 13.24 -4.03 -9.83
CA SER A 111 14.17 -5.13 -10.04
C SER A 111 13.57 -6.27 -10.86
N VAL A 112 12.29 -6.57 -10.64
CA VAL A 112 11.53 -7.56 -11.42
C VAL A 112 11.26 -7.05 -12.83
N TRP A 113 10.87 -5.78 -12.99
CA TRP A 113 10.66 -5.14 -14.27
C TRP A 113 11.88 -5.22 -15.20
N ARG A 114 13.07 -5.05 -14.67
CA ARG A 114 14.31 -5.16 -15.44
C ARG A 114 14.52 -6.55 -16.05
N ARG A 115 13.91 -7.58 -15.49
CA ARG A 115 14.00 -8.98 -15.95
C ARG A 115 12.83 -9.36 -16.86
N HIS A 116 11.63 -8.86 -16.51
CA HIS A 116 10.36 -9.20 -17.15
C HIS A 116 9.51 -7.95 -17.33
N GLN A 117 9.54 -7.35 -18.54
CA GLN A 117 8.76 -6.15 -18.86
C GLN A 117 7.30 -6.53 -19.15
N GLN A 118 6.50 -6.69 -18.09
CA GLN A 118 5.12 -7.12 -18.18
C GLN A 118 4.16 -6.01 -17.70
N ILE A 119 3.05 -5.81 -18.41
CA ILE A 119 2.09 -4.73 -18.12
C ILE A 119 1.56 -4.79 -16.69
N TYR A 120 1.24 -5.97 -16.16
CA TYR A 120 0.77 -6.11 -14.78
C TYR A 120 1.79 -5.61 -13.75
N LEU A 121 3.10 -5.79 -14.00
CA LEU A 121 4.16 -5.24 -13.13
C LEU A 121 4.19 -3.70 -13.17
N ALA A 122 3.93 -3.10 -14.34
CA ALA A 122 3.81 -1.65 -14.45
C ALA A 122 2.63 -1.14 -13.60
N ILE A 123 1.47 -1.79 -13.70
CA ILE A 123 0.27 -1.44 -12.92
C ILE A 123 0.55 -1.56 -11.42
N GLN A 124 1.15 -2.65 -10.97
CA GLN A 124 1.52 -2.85 -9.55
C GLN A 124 2.58 -1.83 -9.09
N THR A 125 3.51 -1.44 -9.98
CA THR A 125 4.49 -0.38 -9.68
C THR A 125 3.82 0.97 -9.47
N LEU A 126 2.83 1.32 -10.30
CA LEU A 126 2.02 2.52 -10.10
C LEU A 126 1.29 2.49 -8.75
N GLY A 127 0.77 1.33 -8.35
CA GLY A 127 0.19 1.14 -7.02
C GLY A 127 1.19 1.44 -5.90
N ALA A 128 2.37 0.82 -5.93
CA ALA A 128 3.42 1.05 -4.95
C ALA A 128 3.91 2.51 -4.94
N ALA A 129 3.99 3.16 -6.11
CA ALA A 129 4.32 4.57 -6.23
C ALA A 129 3.23 5.48 -5.62
N SER A 130 1.95 5.11 -5.75
CA SER A 130 0.86 5.79 -5.06
C SER A 130 0.99 5.68 -3.54
N ALA A 131 1.31 4.49 -3.01
CA ALA A 131 1.54 4.30 -1.58
C ALA A 131 2.73 5.13 -1.09
N LEU A 132 3.84 5.15 -1.84
CA LEU A 132 5.00 5.98 -1.52
C LEU A 132 4.65 7.47 -1.52
N GLY A 133 3.91 7.95 -2.54
CA GLY A 133 3.45 9.34 -2.61
C GLY A 133 2.56 9.71 -1.43
N GLY A 134 1.59 8.86 -1.09
CA GLY A 134 0.74 9.06 0.09
C GLY A 134 1.52 9.04 1.41
N ALA A 135 2.50 8.15 1.56
CA ALA A 135 3.35 8.08 2.73
C ALA A 135 4.27 9.31 2.87
N LEU A 136 4.80 9.84 1.76
CA LEU A 136 5.58 11.09 1.75
C LEU A 136 4.72 12.29 2.13
N LEU A 137 3.49 12.37 1.64
CA LEU A 137 2.55 13.42 2.03
C LEU A 137 2.19 13.33 3.52
N TRP A 138 2.02 12.11 4.04
CA TRP A 138 1.80 11.91 5.46
C TRP A 138 3.00 12.31 6.31
N LEU A 139 4.22 12.02 5.84
CA LEU A 139 5.46 12.50 6.47
C LEU A 139 5.59 14.03 6.46
N ALA A 140 4.97 14.69 5.45
CA ALA A 140 4.89 16.14 5.34
C ALA A 140 3.65 16.73 6.07
N ASP A 141 3.09 16.00 7.04
CA ASP A 141 1.94 16.40 7.87
C ASP A 141 0.65 16.74 7.09
N VAL A 142 0.49 16.21 5.87
CA VAL A 142 -0.78 16.32 5.14
C VAL A 142 -1.87 15.55 5.88
N PRO A 143 -3.04 16.16 6.15
CA PRO A 143 -4.12 15.52 6.88
C PRO A 143 -4.60 14.20 6.26
N VAL A 144 -4.85 13.19 7.09
CA VAL A 144 -5.22 11.83 6.67
C VAL A 144 -6.39 11.79 5.65
N PRO A 145 -7.45 12.62 5.74
CA PRO A 145 -8.50 12.65 4.73
C PRO A 145 -8.00 12.94 3.30
N ARG A 146 -6.92 13.72 3.15
CA ARG A 146 -6.31 14.01 1.84
C ARG A 146 -5.43 12.86 1.32
N LEU A 147 -5.10 11.89 2.18
CA LEU A 147 -4.33 10.69 1.80
C LEU A 147 -5.24 9.59 1.25
N VAL A 148 -6.56 9.66 1.50
CA VAL A 148 -7.52 8.61 1.09
C VAL A 148 -7.42 8.27 -0.41
N PRO A 149 -7.34 9.24 -1.35
CA PRO A 149 -7.18 8.91 -2.76
C PRO A 149 -5.89 8.14 -3.07
N TRP A 150 -4.79 8.43 -2.37
CA TRP A 150 -3.52 7.74 -2.51
C TRP A 150 -3.58 6.31 -2.00
N MET A 151 -4.22 6.10 -0.85
CA MET A 151 -4.46 4.78 -0.27
C MET A 151 -5.39 3.95 -1.17
N ALA A 152 -6.44 4.55 -1.70
CA ALA A 152 -7.36 3.90 -2.63
C ALA A 152 -6.64 3.51 -3.94
N ALA A 153 -5.89 4.42 -4.57
CA ALA A 153 -5.12 4.14 -5.77
C ALA A 153 -4.11 3.00 -5.54
N TYR A 154 -3.43 2.98 -4.40
CA TYR A 154 -2.53 1.88 -4.04
C TYR A 154 -3.22 0.52 -4.10
N LEU A 155 -4.35 0.38 -3.39
CA LEU A 155 -5.07 -0.90 -3.30
C LEU A 155 -5.69 -1.29 -4.64
N ILE A 156 -6.35 -0.35 -5.33
CA ILE A 156 -7.01 -0.61 -6.61
C ILE A 156 -5.98 -1.07 -7.64
N LEU A 157 -4.85 -0.36 -7.77
CA LEU A 157 -3.82 -0.69 -8.74
C LEU A 157 -3.09 -2.00 -8.41
N THR A 158 -2.89 -2.30 -7.12
CA THR A 158 -2.34 -3.60 -6.70
C THR A 158 -3.27 -4.73 -7.11
N ILE A 159 -4.57 -4.65 -6.76
CA ILE A 159 -5.57 -5.67 -7.08
C ILE A 159 -5.75 -5.78 -8.61
N ALA A 160 -5.83 -4.66 -9.34
CA ALA A 160 -5.94 -4.65 -10.79
C ALA A 160 -4.74 -5.34 -11.45
N GLY A 161 -3.53 -5.02 -11.00
CA GLY A 161 -2.31 -5.67 -11.49
C GLY A 161 -2.30 -7.17 -11.24
N GLU A 162 -2.72 -7.63 -10.06
CA GLU A 162 -2.84 -9.07 -9.75
C GLU A 162 -3.91 -9.75 -10.62
N ARG A 163 -5.05 -9.10 -10.87
CA ARG A 163 -6.08 -9.62 -11.76
C ARG A 163 -5.58 -9.76 -13.19
N VAL A 164 -4.82 -8.78 -13.69
CA VAL A 164 -4.18 -8.85 -15.01
C VAL A 164 -3.15 -9.99 -15.05
N GLU A 165 -2.32 -10.14 -14.00
CA GLU A 165 -1.36 -11.24 -13.87
C GLU A 165 -2.04 -12.60 -13.95
N LEU A 166 -3.10 -12.81 -13.17
CA LEU A 166 -3.86 -14.08 -13.16
C LEU A 166 -4.60 -14.33 -14.48
N SER A 167 -5.14 -13.30 -15.13
CA SER A 167 -5.88 -13.46 -16.39
C SER A 167 -5.00 -13.95 -17.54
N ARG A 168 -3.69 -13.73 -17.49
CA ARG A 168 -2.73 -14.23 -18.50
C ARG A 168 -2.63 -15.74 -18.54
N LEU A 169 -2.91 -16.42 -17.43
CA LEU A 169 -2.94 -17.89 -17.40
C LEU A 169 -4.08 -18.47 -18.23
N ALA A 170 -5.13 -17.67 -18.50
CA ALA A 170 -6.33 -18.11 -19.21
C ALA A 170 -6.49 -17.47 -20.61
N ARG A 171 -5.66 -16.50 -21.02
CA ARG A 171 -5.86 -15.71 -22.25
C ARG A 171 -4.63 -15.71 -23.15
N THR A 172 -4.89 -15.66 -24.47
CA THR A 172 -3.87 -15.57 -25.53
C THR A 172 -3.69 -14.16 -26.10
N SER A 173 -4.63 -13.21 -25.82
CA SER A 173 -4.64 -11.86 -26.39
C SER A 173 -4.11 -10.82 -25.37
N GLN A 174 -3.21 -9.93 -25.84
CA GLN A 174 -2.64 -8.84 -25.01
C GLN A 174 -3.45 -7.52 -25.05
N ARG A 175 -4.48 -7.41 -25.91
CA ARG A 175 -5.28 -6.17 -26.03
C ARG A 175 -5.95 -5.72 -24.72
N PRO A 176 -6.56 -6.63 -23.92
CA PRO A 176 -7.15 -6.25 -22.63
C PRO A 176 -6.12 -5.70 -21.62
N GLU A 177 -4.88 -6.17 -21.68
CA GLU A 177 -3.81 -5.70 -20.79
C GLU A 177 -3.44 -4.24 -21.06
N GLN A 178 -3.39 -3.83 -22.33
CA GLN A 178 -3.10 -2.45 -22.72
C GLN A 178 -4.20 -1.48 -22.24
N HIS A 179 -5.47 -1.85 -22.38
CA HIS A 179 -6.57 -1.06 -21.84
C HIS A 179 -6.48 -0.91 -20.33
N ALA A 180 -6.23 -2.02 -19.61
CA ALA A 180 -6.03 -1.99 -18.16
C ALA A 180 -4.88 -1.05 -17.75
N PHE A 181 -3.80 -0.99 -18.53
CA PHE A 181 -2.69 -0.08 -18.26
C PHE A 181 -3.08 1.39 -18.41
N TRP A 182 -3.82 1.76 -19.46
CA TRP A 182 -4.28 3.14 -19.63
C TRP A 182 -5.25 3.57 -18.52
N ILE A 183 -6.14 2.68 -18.13
CA ILE A 183 -7.03 2.90 -16.99
C ILE A 183 -6.23 3.06 -15.69
N ALA A 184 -5.21 2.24 -15.50
CA ALA A 184 -4.32 2.34 -14.35
C ALA A 184 -3.59 3.69 -14.28
N LEU A 185 -3.17 4.26 -15.42
CA LEU A 185 -2.59 5.61 -15.47
C LEU A 185 -3.59 6.68 -15.05
N VAL A 186 -4.85 6.56 -15.44
CA VAL A 186 -5.93 7.48 -15.02
C VAL A 186 -6.12 7.40 -13.51
N ILE A 187 -6.20 6.19 -12.94
CA ILE A 187 -6.33 5.97 -11.49
C ILE A 187 -5.11 6.51 -10.74
N PHE A 188 -3.91 6.31 -11.28
CA PHE A 188 -2.66 6.82 -10.69
C PHE A 188 -2.59 8.36 -10.67
N ALA A 189 -3.13 9.03 -11.70
CA ALA A 189 -3.14 10.49 -11.77
C ALA A 189 -4.18 11.13 -10.82
N ALA A 190 -5.26 10.42 -10.49
CA ALA A 190 -6.36 10.94 -9.70
C ALA A 190 -5.96 11.51 -8.32
N PRO A 191 -5.10 10.85 -7.51
CA PRO A 191 -4.64 11.40 -6.23
C PRO A 191 -3.88 12.72 -6.35
N ALA A 192 -3.05 12.88 -7.39
CA ALA A 192 -2.31 14.12 -7.64
C ALA A 192 -3.28 15.26 -8.02
N LEU A 193 -4.30 14.97 -8.83
CA LEU A 193 -5.36 15.93 -9.16
C LEU A 193 -6.18 16.30 -7.92
N ALA A 194 -6.41 15.37 -7.00
CA ALA A 194 -7.13 15.62 -5.76
C ALA A 194 -6.41 16.61 -4.83
N LEU A 195 -5.09 16.77 -4.94
CA LEU A 195 -4.33 17.79 -4.21
C LEU A 195 -4.63 19.21 -4.73
N ILE A 196 -4.95 19.36 -6.03
CA ILE A 196 -5.28 20.63 -6.68
C ILE A 196 -6.77 20.91 -6.50
N SER A 197 -7.61 19.93 -6.77
CA SER A 197 -9.06 19.99 -6.65
C SER A 197 -9.63 18.63 -6.26
N ALA A 198 -10.22 18.55 -5.05
CA ALA A 198 -10.84 17.32 -4.55
C ALA A 198 -11.91 16.80 -5.52
N GLN A 199 -12.71 17.69 -6.10
CA GLN A 199 -13.78 17.33 -7.05
C GLN A 199 -13.21 16.66 -8.31
N TRP A 200 -12.20 17.24 -8.96
CA TRP A 200 -11.59 16.66 -10.15
C TRP A 200 -10.89 15.35 -9.85
N GLY A 201 -10.19 15.23 -8.72
CA GLY A 201 -9.58 13.98 -8.30
C GLY A 201 -10.60 12.86 -8.12
N GLN A 202 -11.75 13.13 -7.51
CA GLN A 202 -12.82 12.15 -7.34
C GLN A 202 -13.47 11.75 -8.67
N ILE A 203 -13.73 12.70 -9.57
CA ILE A 203 -14.27 12.42 -10.90
C ILE A 203 -13.33 11.50 -11.69
N VAL A 204 -12.05 11.84 -11.73
CA VAL A 204 -11.05 11.06 -12.47
C VAL A 204 -10.87 9.67 -11.88
N LEU A 205 -10.87 9.55 -10.55
CA LEU A 205 -10.83 8.24 -9.88
C LEU A 205 -12.08 7.41 -10.23
N GLY A 206 -13.27 8.02 -10.18
CA GLY A 206 -14.53 7.38 -10.53
C GLY A 206 -14.55 6.90 -11.98
N LEU A 207 -14.12 7.73 -12.93
CA LEU A 207 -14.00 7.33 -14.34
C LEU A 207 -13.01 6.17 -14.54
N GLY A 208 -11.88 6.20 -13.84
CA GLY A 208 -10.93 5.10 -13.84
C GLY A 208 -11.55 3.79 -13.33
N LEU A 209 -12.33 3.85 -12.25
CA LEU A 209 -13.01 2.67 -11.70
C LEU A 209 -14.08 2.09 -12.62
N LEU A 210 -14.79 2.94 -13.37
CA LEU A 210 -15.78 2.46 -14.35
C LEU A 210 -15.14 1.77 -15.56
N GLY A 211 -13.85 2.03 -15.80
CA GLY A 211 -13.10 1.43 -16.90
C GLY A 211 -12.45 0.09 -16.56
N LEU A 212 -12.32 -0.28 -15.27
CA LEU A 212 -11.76 -1.56 -14.81
C LEU A 212 -12.78 -2.69 -14.96
#